data_26fe3ad7854ac6a7ec0147b969166bf9
#
_entry.id   26fe3ad7854ac6a7ec0147b969166bf9
#
_cell.length_a   1.000
_cell.length_b   1.000
_cell.length_c   1.000
_cell.angle_alpha   90.00
_cell.angle_beta   90.00
_cell.angle_gamma   90.00
#
_symmetry.space_group_name_H-M   'P 1'
#
loop_
_entity.id
_entity.type
_entity.pdbx_description
1 polymer ?
#
loop_
_entity_poly.entity_id
_entity_poly.type
_entity_poly.pdbx_seq_one_letter_code
_entity_poly.pdbx_strand_id
1 'polypeptide(L)'
;MVGGGVKSAERETCMPGEAVLQLNQVSITGRSKRDSLFEQSLEARAHEILGIAGVSGNGQAALASLIAGLEVPENGSILIDGSTVEKPTPKKMIGAGVGRIPEDRNHEGIIGKMNLADNLIIEKLDDTEIQNFGILKQGKIKTSAADLCATYDVRGPGVDAEARLFSGGNIQKMILARVFEQNPKLILANQPTRGLDMGASAEVRRRLLDARKNGAAILLISEDLDEVLALSDRILVIHDGNLIPAETRDRAQIGLLMAGTAA
;
A
#
# COMPACT_ATOMS: atom_id res chain seq x y z
N MET A 1 6.91 -4.78 -31.65
CA MET A 1 6.81 -3.31 -31.69
C MET A 1 5.36 -2.96 -31.37
N VAL A 2 5.09 -2.49 -30.17
CA VAL A 2 3.79 -1.90 -29.82
C VAL A 2 4.12 -0.51 -29.26
N GLY A 3 4.15 0.46 -30.18
CA GLY A 3 4.32 1.86 -29.87
C GLY A 3 2.97 2.50 -29.57
N GLY A 4 2.39 2.23 -28.43
CA GLY A 4 1.37 3.07 -27.85
C GLY A 4 2.02 3.83 -26.70
N GLY A 5 2.27 5.12 -26.85
CA GLY A 5 2.77 5.96 -25.77
C GLY A 5 1.82 5.87 -24.59
N VAL A 6 2.26 5.17 -23.55
CA VAL A 6 1.56 5.16 -22.26
C VAL A 6 1.60 6.60 -21.75
N LYS A 7 0.48 7.33 -21.85
CA LYS A 7 0.36 8.64 -21.22
C LYS A 7 0.63 8.44 -19.73
N SER A 8 1.71 9.02 -19.23
CA SER A 8 1.95 9.15 -17.80
C SER A 8 0.70 9.81 -17.20
N ALA A 9 0.09 9.17 -16.23
CA ALA A 9 -1.00 9.80 -15.50
C ALA A 9 -0.43 11.04 -14.80
N GLU A 10 -0.86 12.21 -15.21
CA GLU A 10 -0.45 13.46 -14.59
C GLU A 10 -1.19 13.62 -13.27
N ARG A 11 -0.43 14.00 -12.24
CA ARG A 11 -0.98 14.27 -10.92
C ARG A 11 -1.76 15.59 -10.95
N GLU A 12 -3.08 15.51 -10.83
CA GLU A 12 -3.92 16.69 -10.61
C GLU A 12 -3.66 17.26 -9.20
N THR A 13 -3.83 18.57 -9.03
CA THR A 13 -3.77 19.20 -7.70
C THR A 13 -5.04 18.87 -6.93
N CYS A 14 -4.92 18.24 -5.76
CA CYS A 14 -6.02 18.05 -4.81
C CYS A 14 -5.73 18.85 -3.54
N MET A 15 -6.77 19.36 -2.89
CA MET A 15 -6.61 19.97 -1.56
C MET A 15 -6.62 18.85 -0.52
N PRO A 16 -5.58 18.74 0.33
CA PRO A 16 -5.58 17.76 1.41
C PRO A 16 -6.76 18.00 2.37
N GLY A 17 -7.41 16.91 2.75
CA GLY A 17 -8.49 16.92 3.75
C GLY A 17 -7.99 16.68 5.17
N GLU A 18 -8.84 16.06 6.00
CA GLU A 18 -8.51 15.68 7.37
C GLU A 18 -7.42 14.61 7.43
N ALA A 19 -6.73 14.53 8.57
CA ALA A 19 -5.74 13.51 8.81
C ALA A 19 -6.41 12.13 8.95
N VAL A 20 -6.02 11.19 8.09
CA VAL A 20 -6.50 9.81 8.12
C VAL A 20 -5.54 8.91 8.87
N LEU A 21 -4.23 9.08 8.70
CA LEU A 21 -3.20 8.39 9.47
C LEU A 21 -2.44 9.42 10.31
N GLN A 22 -2.27 9.13 11.58
CA GLN A 22 -1.37 9.88 12.45
C GLN A 22 -0.51 8.89 13.25
N LEU A 23 0.79 9.07 13.17
CA LEU A 23 1.76 8.43 14.06
C LEU A 23 2.29 9.51 14.99
N ASN A 24 2.23 9.28 16.30
CA ASN A 24 2.69 10.20 17.32
C ASN A 24 3.84 9.58 18.10
N GLN A 25 5.08 10.02 17.85
CA GLN A 25 6.31 9.60 18.53
C GLN A 25 6.45 8.07 18.64
N VAL A 26 6.16 7.36 17.54
CA VAL A 26 6.22 5.90 17.54
C VAL A 26 7.67 5.41 17.46
N SER A 27 7.97 4.39 18.26
CA SER A 27 9.25 3.70 18.24
C SER A 27 9.04 2.21 18.05
N ILE A 28 9.92 1.59 17.25
CA ILE A 28 10.07 0.15 17.08
C ILE A 28 11.55 -0.17 17.09
N THR A 29 11.97 -1.12 17.92
CA THR A 29 13.33 -1.63 17.94
C THR A 29 13.42 -2.90 17.10
N GLY A 30 14.06 -2.82 15.95
CA GLY A 30 14.36 -3.95 15.09
C GLY A 30 15.71 -4.60 15.41
N ARG A 31 16.17 -5.50 14.55
CA ARG A 31 17.47 -6.17 14.71
C ARG A 31 18.66 -5.22 14.53
N SER A 32 18.48 -4.13 13.84
CA SER A 32 19.48 -3.09 13.59
C SER A 32 18.81 -1.72 13.59
N LYS A 33 19.61 -0.63 13.61
CA LYS A 33 19.08 0.74 13.45
C LYS A 33 18.27 0.89 12.17
N ARG A 34 18.66 0.19 11.11
CA ARG A 34 18.01 0.22 9.81
C ARG A 34 16.65 -0.50 9.78
N ASP A 35 16.38 -1.35 10.77
CA ASP A 35 15.10 -2.05 10.93
C ASP A 35 14.24 -1.40 12.02
N SER A 36 14.64 -0.24 12.51
CA SER A 36 14.04 0.45 13.67
C SER A 36 13.38 1.76 13.25
N LEU A 37 12.52 2.28 14.12
CA LEU A 37 11.99 3.63 14.07
C LEU A 37 12.21 4.29 15.44
N PHE A 38 12.60 5.56 15.46
CA PHE A 38 12.96 6.27 16.69
C PHE A 38 12.08 7.52 16.86
N GLU A 39 11.05 7.44 17.71
CA GLU A 39 10.15 8.55 18.07
C GLU A 39 9.56 9.29 16.84
N GLN A 40 9.18 8.50 15.82
CA GLN A 40 8.73 9.07 14.58
C GLN A 40 7.29 9.56 14.65
N SER A 41 7.06 10.74 14.05
CA SER A 41 5.73 11.31 13.88
C SER A 41 5.50 11.61 12.41
N LEU A 42 4.34 11.23 11.90
CA LEU A 42 3.88 11.59 10.56
C LEU A 42 2.35 11.66 10.51
N GLU A 43 1.87 12.34 9.49
CA GLU A 43 0.46 12.49 9.21
C GLU A 43 0.24 12.33 7.70
N ALA A 44 -0.70 11.47 7.29
CA ALA A 44 -1.19 11.39 5.92
C ALA A 44 -2.67 11.77 5.90
N ARG A 45 -3.06 12.60 4.95
CA ARG A 45 -4.38 13.23 4.87
C ARG A 45 -5.23 12.63 3.76
N ALA A 46 -6.54 12.72 3.90
CA ALA A 46 -7.47 12.43 2.80
C ALA A 46 -7.08 13.25 1.56
N HIS A 47 -7.25 12.67 0.38
CA HIS A 47 -6.86 13.27 -0.91
C HIS A 47 -5.36 13.57 -1.05
N GLU A 48 -4.49 12.92 -0.27
CA GLU A 48 -3.04 13.10 -0.29
C GLU A 48 -2.31 11.80 -0.58
N ILE A 49 -1.23 11.87 -1.37
CA ILE A 49 -0.18 10.85 -1.43
C ILE A 49 1.03 11.38 -0.68
N LEU A 50 1.28 10.82 0.51
CA LEU A 50 2.52 11.04 1.26
C LEU A 50 3.55 10.01 0.80
N GLY A 51 4.59 10.48 0.11
CA GLY A 51 5.69 9.65 -0.35
C GLY A 51 6.78 9.50 0.70
N ILE A 52 7.23 8.28 0.90
CA ILE A 52 8.40 7.94 1.73
C ILE A 52 9.49 7.44 0.79
N ALA A 53 10.47 8.30 0.53
CA ALA A 53 11.65 7.95 -0.26
C ALA A 53 12.77 7.44 0.66
N GLY A 54 13.53 6.44 0.22
CA GLY A 54 14.68 5.93 1.00
C GLY A 54 15.36 4.77 0.31
N VAL A 55 16.64 4.57 0.59
CA VAL A 55 17.39 3.39 0.15
C VAL A 55 16.96 2.21 0.99
N SER A 56 16.87 1.02 0.40
CA SER A 56 16.47 -0.23 1.08
C SER A 56 17.18 -0.42 2.43
N GLY A 57 16.42 -0.86 3.42
CA GLY A 57 16.96 -1.16 4.73
C GLY A 57 17.19 0.07 5.62
N ASN A 58 16.44 1.14 5.47
CA ASN A 58 16.53 2.34 6.29
C ASN A 58 15.31 2.57 7.21
N GLY A 59 14.48 1.53 7.47
CA GLY A 59 13.30 1.62 8.33
C GLY A 59 11.97 1.49 7.58
N GLN A 60 11.97 1.40 6.23
CA GLN A 60 10.76 1.26 5.43
C GLN A 60 9.93 0.03 5.84
N ALA A 61 10.60 -1.11 6.05
CA ALA A 61 9.95 -2.35 6.45
C ALA A 61 9.30 -2.23 7.83
N ALA A 62 9.97 -1.58 8.79
CA ALA A 62 9.42 -1.30 10.13
C ALA A 62 8.18 -0.41 10.04
N LEU A 63 8.25 0.68 9.27
CA LEU A 63 7.11 1.57 9.04
C LEU A 63 5.93 0.85 8.38
N ALA A 64 6.20 0.05 7.34
CA ALA A 64 5.18 -0.72 6.65
C ALA A 64 4.55 -1.77 7.57
N SER A 65 5.35 -2.50 8.35
CA SER A 65 4.88 -3.51 9.31
C SER A 65 4.02 -2.90 10.42
N LEU A 66 4.41 -1.73 10.92
CA LEU A 66 3.65 -0.98 11.91
C LEU A 66 2.24 -0.64 11.40
N ILE A 67 2.15 -0.03 10.21
CA ILE A 67 0.87 0.40 9.62
C ILE A 67 0.04 -0.80 9.14
N ALA A 68 0.68 -1.90 8.77
CA ALA A 68 -0.01 -3.16 8.47
C ALA A 68 -0.54 -3.88 9.72
N GLY A 69 -0.16 -3.43 10.94
CA GLY A 69 -0.52 -4.08 12.20
C GLY A 69 0.23 -5.39 12.45
N LEU A 70 1.37 -5.59 11.80
CA LEU A 70 2.26 -6.74 11.99
C LEU A 70 3.21 -6.53 13.18
N GLU A 71 3.46 -5.27 13.51
CA GLU A 71 4.27 -4.84 14.66
C GLU A 71 3.45 -3.91 15.55
N VAL A 72 3.73 -3.95 16.85
CA VAL A 72 3.13 -3.06 17.85
C VAL A 72 4.18 -2.04 18.25
N PRO A 73 3.87 -0.74 18.28
CA PRO A 73 4.85 0.25 18.70
C PRO A 73 5.21 0.05 20.18
N GLU A 74 6.48 0.17 20.52
CA GLU A 74 6.99 0.15 21.91
C GLU A 74 6.57 1.41 22.65
N ASN A 75 6.57 2.54 21.95
CA ASN A 75 6.14 3.83 22.43
C ASN A 75 5.31 4.55 21.36
N GLY A 76 4.57 5.56 21.79
CA GLY A 76 3.76 6.37 20.90
C GLY A 76 2.38 5.78 20.61
N SER A 77 1.71 6.32 19.60
CA SER A 77 0.35 5.89 19.24
C SER A 77 0.12 5.96 17.73
N ILE A 78 -0.78 5.10 17.25
CA ILE A 78 -1.29 5.08 15.88
C ILE A 78 -2.75 5.47 15.93
N LEU A 79 -3.13 6.49 15.15
CA LEU A 79 -4.52 6.85 14.94
C LEU A 79 -4.88 6.64 13.47
N ILE A 80 -6.06 6.06 13.26
CA ILE A 80 -6.69 5.97 11.95
C ILE A 80 -8.02 6.70 12.04
N ASP A 81 -8.23 7.69 11.17
CA ASP A 81 -9.45 8.51 11.13
C ASP A 81 -9.80 9.08 12.52
N GLY A 82 -8.80 9.64 13.22
CA GLY A 82 -8.92 10.22 14.55
C GLY A 82 -9.09 9.22 15.70
N SER A 83 -9.18 7.93 15.43
CA SER A 83 -9.36 6.89 16.44
C SER A 83 -8.07 6.14 16.72
N THR A 84 -7.65 6.07 17.99
CA THR A 84 -6.45 5.32 18.40
C THR A 84 -6.66 3.82 18.19
N VAL A 85 -5.72 3.17 17.51
CA VAL A 85 -5.69 1.72 17.34
C VAL A 85 -4.84 1.09 18.43
N GLU A 86 -5.48 0.67 19.51
CA GLU A 86 -4.79 -0.03 20.59
C GLU A 86 -4.40 -1.44 20.19
N LYS A 87 -3.12 -1.81 20.42
CA LYS A 87 -2.56 -3.12 20.08
C LYS A 87 -2.92 -3.49 18.64
N PRO A 88 -2.32 -2.82 17.66
CA PRO A 88 -2.63 -3.03 16.25
C PRO A 88 -2.43 -4.50 15.88
N THR A 89 -3.33 -4.99 15.04
CA THR A 89 -3.26 -6.29 14.38
C THR A 89 -3.76 -6.11 12.95
N PRO A 90 -3.39 -6.97 11.99
CA PRO A 90 -3.88 -6.83 10.61
C PRO A 90 -5.41 -6.72 10.53
N LYS A 91 -6.13 -7.53 11.29
CA LYS A 91 -7.61 -7.49 11.34
C LYS A 91 -8.14 -6.14 11.82
N LYS A 92 -7.53 -5.53 12.85
CA LYS A 92 -7.92 -4.21 13.36
C LYS A 92 -7.61 -3.10 12.36
N MET A 93 -6.44 -3.16 11.69
CA MET A 93 -6.07 -2.17 10.69
C MET A 93 -7.01 -2.24 9.48
N ILE A 94 -7.32 -3.43 8.97
CA ILE A 94 -8.31 -3.62 7.90
C ILE A 94 -9.68 -3.08 8.35
N GLY A 95 -10.13 -3.43 9.57
CA GLY A 95 -11.38 -2.93 10.13
C GLY A 95 -11.43 -1.42 10.33
N ALA A 96 -10.29 -0.76 10.52
CA ALA A 96 -10.17 0.70 10.56
C ALA A 96 -10.13 1.35 9.17
N GLY A 97 -10.12 0.57 8.08
CA GLY A 97 -10.12 1.04 6.71
C GLY A 97 -8.73 1.17 6.08
N VAL A 98 -7.76 0.39 6.58
CA VAL A 98 -6.41 0.33 5.97
C VAL A 98 -6.36 -0.77 4.93
N GLY A 99 -6.10 -0.40 3.67
CA GLY A 99 -5.79 -1.32 2.59
C GLY A 99 -4.27 -1.42 2.40
N ARG A 100 -3.77 -2.63 2.11
CA ARG A 100 -2.33 -2.87 1.99
C ARG A 100 -1.95 -3.44 0.63
N ILE A 101 -1.03 -2.77 -0.06
CA ILE A 101 -0.29 -3.28 -1.22
C ILE A 101 1.12 -3.58 -0.73
N PRO A 102 1.49 -4.87 -0.53
CA PRO A 102 2.78 -5.24 0.04
C PRO A 102 3.91 -5.18 -0.98
N GLU A 103 5.15 -5.12 -0.49
CA GLU A 103 6.35 -5.17 -1.32
C GLU A 103 6.50 -6.53 -2.01
N ASP A 104 6.41 -7.63 -1.26
CA ASP A 104 6.45 -8.99 -1.81
C ASP A 104 5.04 -9.53 -2.06
N ARG A 105 4.58 -9.34 -3.31
CA ARG A 105 3.26 -9.81 -3.73
C ARG A 105 3.06 -11.32 -3.62
N ASN A 106 4.15 -12.11 -3.72
CA ASN A 106 4.07 -13.57 -3.71
C ASN A 106 4.03 -14.15 -2.30
N HIS A 107 4.79 -13.58 -1.37
CA HIS A 107 4.87 -14.07 0.02
C HIS A 107 3.89 -13.36 0.96
N GLU A 108 3.62 -12.08 0.73
CA GLU A 108 2.79 -11.27 1.61
C GLU A 108 1.44 -10.90 0.98
N GLY A 109 1.38 -10.86 -0.35
CA GLY A 109 0.20 -10.39 -1.07
C GLY A 109 -0.86 -11.46 -1.31
N ILE A 110 -0.47 -12.72 -1.46
CA ILE A 110 -1.37 -13.84 -1.76
C ILE A 110 -1.01 -15.09 -0.95
N ILE A 111 -1.99 -15.99 -0.84
CA ILE A 111 -1.74 -17.37 -0.42
C ILE A 111 -1.66 -18.23 -1.71
N GLY A 112 -0.43 -18.52 -2.14
CA GLY A 112 -0.16 -19.09 -3.46
C GLY A 112 -0.90 -20.42 -3.77
N LYS A 113 -1.13 -21.28 -2.76
CA LYS A 113 -1.87 -22.55 -2.90
C LYS A 113 -3.40 -22.39 -2.81
N MET A 114 -3.89 -21.23 -2.42
CA MET A 114 -5.30 -20.90 -2.39
C MET A 114 -5.74 -20.42 -3.78
N ASN A 115 -6.97 -20.72 -4.18
CA ASN A 115 -7.50 -20.26 -5.46
C ASN A 115 -7.65 -18.73 -5.51
N LEU A 116 -7.84 -18.17 -6.71
CA LEU A 116 -7.96 -16.72 -6.89
C LEU A 116 -9.19 -16.19 -6.15
N ALA A 117 -10.34 -16.83 -6.24
CA ALA A 117 -11.59 -16.36 -5.65
C ALA A 117 -11.47 -16.22 -4.12
N ASP A 118 -10.86 -17.20 -3.46
CA ASP A 118 -10.65 -17.17 -2.01
C ASP A 118 -9.60 -16.13 -1.61
N ASN A 119 -8.55 -15.92 -2.42
CA ASN A 119 -7.58 -14.83 -2.19
C ASN A 119 -8.22 -13.43 -2.26
N LEU A 120 -9.25 -13.23 -3.09
CA LEU A 120 -9.94 -11.95 -3.21
C LEU A 120 -10.79 -11.61 -1.99
N ILE A 121 -11.28 -12.61 -1.25
CA ILE A 121 -12.20 -12.41 -0.13
C ILE A 121 -11.56 -12.55 1.24
N ILE A 122 -10.27 -12.93 1.33
CA ILE A 122 -9.60 -13.31 2.59
C ILE A 122 -9.67 -12.21 3.67
N GLU A 123 -9.76 -10.96 3.26
CA GLU A 123 -9.88 -9.81 4.16
C GLU A 123 -11.35 -9.45 4.51
N LYS A 124 -12.33 -10.13 3.90
CA LYS A 124 -13.78 -9.90 4.07
C LYS A 124 -14.52 -11.10 4.65
N LEU A 125 -13.83 -12.03 5.31
CA LEU A 125 -14.44 -13.29 5.79
C LEU A 125 -15.59 -13.08 6.79
N ASP A 126 -15.63 -11.96 7.49
CA ASP A 126 -16.71 -11.60 8.43
C ASP A 126 -17.92 -10.93 7.71
N ASP A 127 -17.84 -10.68 6.39
CA ASP A 127 -18.89 -10.02 5.62
C ASP A 127 -20.08 -10.95 5.37
N THR A 128 -21.26 -10.53 5.81
CA THR A 128 -22.52 -11.28 5.64
C THR A 128 -22.93 -11.45 4.18
N GLU A 129 -22.36 -10.65 3.26
CA GLU A 129 -22.57 -10.79 1.83
C GLU A 129 -21.97 -12.08 1.28
N ILE A 130 -20.81 -12.52 1.82
CA ILE A 130 -20.08 -13.69 1.33
C ILE A 130 -20.18 -14.91 2.26
N GLN A 131 -20.68 -14.74 3.48
CA GLN A 131 -20.87 -15.85 4.42
C GLN A 131 -22.25 -15.78 5.09
N ASN A 132 -22.69 -16.90 5.66
CA ASN A 132 -23.86 -17.01 6.52
C ASN A 132 -23.56 -18.01 7.63
N PHE A 133 -23.60 -17.58 8.89
CA PHE A 133 -23.25 -18.41 10.06
C PHE A 133 -21.92 -19.17 9.93
N GLY A 134 -20.88 -18.51 9.36
CA GLY A 134 -19.56 -19.12 9.14
C GLY A 134 -19.45 -20.01 7.91
N ILE A 135 -20.53 -20.19 7.14
CA ILE A 135 -20.51 -20.94 5.89
C ILE A 135 -20.35 -19.99 4.71
N LEU A 136 -19.28 -20.18 3.94
CA LEU A 136 -18.99 -19.35 2.77
C LEU A 136 -19.97 -19.64 1.62
N LYS A 137 -20.50 -18.58 1.00
CA LYS A 137 -21.41 -18.64 -0.16
C LYS A 137 -20.59 -18.79 -1.46
N GLN A 138 -20.03 -19.97 -1.69
CA GLN A 138 -19.06 -20.24 -2.76
C GLN A 138 -19.53 -19.77 -4.16
N GLY A 139 -20.80 -19.94 -4.50
CA GLY A 139 -21.33 -19.45 -5.79
C GLY A 139 -21.23 -17.95 -5.92
N LYS A 140 -21.59 -17.18 -4.88
CA LYS A 140 -21.50 -15.71 -4.86
C LYS A 140 -20.05 -15.26 -4.92
N ILE A 141 -19.15 -15.91 -4.19
CA ILE A 141 -17.72 -15.62 -4.17
C ILE A 141 -17.12 -15.77 -5.57
N LYS A 142 -17.40 -16.87 -6.26
CA LYS A 142 -16.89 -17.11 -7.62
C LYS A 142 -17.44 -16.12 -8.65
N THR A 143 -18.71 -15.78 -8.55
CA THR A 143 -19.31 -14.77 -9.45
C THR A 143 -18.65 -13.42 -9.23
N SER A 144 -18.56 -12.94 -7.97
CA SER A 144 -17.87 -11.69 -7.63
C SER A 144 -16.41 -11.70 -8.08
N ALA A 145 -15.70 -12.81 -7.90
CA ALA A 145 -14.32 -12.94 -8.33
C ALA A 145 -14.17 -12.84 -9.86
N ALA A 146 -15.11 -13.42 -10.64
CA ALA A 146 -15.11 -13.30 -12.09
C ALA A 146 -15.35 -11.84 -12.55
N ASP A 147 -16.27 -11.13 -11.91
CA ASP A 147 -16.56 -9.72 -12.18
C ASP A 147 -15.33 -8.84 -11.87
N LEU A 148 -14.66 -9.10 -10.75
CA LEU A 148 -13.42 -8.40 -10.39
C LEU A 148 -12.30 -8.70 -11.37
N CYS A 149 -12.16 -9.96 -11.82
CA CYS A 149 -11.17 -10.31 -12.85
C CYS A 149 -11.41 -9.52 -14.14
N ALA A 150 -12.67 -9.34 -14.56
CA ALA A 150 -13.02 -8.55 -15.74
C ALA A 150 -12.69 -7.06 -15.52
N THR A 151 -13.07 -6.49 -14.37
CA THR A 151 -12.86 -5.07 -14.02
C THR A 151 -11.38 -4.70 -13.93
N TYR A 152 -10.56 -5.61 -13.41
CA TYR A 152 -9.12 -5.38 -13.21
C TYR A 152 -8.25 -6.02 -14.30
N ASP A 153 -8.85 -6.57 -15.35
CA ASP A 153 -8.15 -7.29 -16.43
C ASP A 153 -7.17 -8.35 -15.88
N VAL A 154 -7.62 -9.14 -14.89
CA VAL A 154 -6.84 -10.27 -14.36
C VAL A 154 -6.96 -11.44 -15.33
N ARG A 155 -5.86 -11.82 -15.97
CA ARG A 155 -5.83 -12.89 -16.96
C ARG A 155 -5.14 -14.12 -16.39
N GLY A 156 -5.72 -15.30 -16.64
CA GLY A 156 -5.13 -16.55 -16.14
C GLY A 156 -6.06 -17.75 -16.29
N PRO A 157 -5.78 -18.86 -15.57
CA PRO A 157 -6.50 -20.13 -15.72
C PRO A 157 -7.95 -20.13 -15.21
N GLY A 158 -8.40 -19.02 -14.57
CA GLY A 158 -9.75 -18.90 -14.02
C GLY A 158 -9.77 -18.76 -12.50
N VAL A 159 -10.95 -18.41 -11.94
CA VAL A 159 -11.11 -18.05 -10.52
C VAL A 159 -10.87 -19.22 -9.55
N ASP A 160 -11.01 -20.46 -10.02
CA ASP A 160 -10.77 -21.67 -9.24
C ASP A 160 -9.30 -22.12 -9.25
N ALA A 161 -8.44 -21.49 -10.07
CA ALA A 161 -7.04 -21.85 -10.16
C ALA A 161 -6.24 -21.28 -8.98
N GLU A 162 -5.21 -22.02 -8.55
CA GLU A 162 -4.29 -21.57 -7.51
C GLU A 162 -3.61 -20.26 -7.93
N ALA A 163 -3.53 -19.30 -7.00
CA ALA A 163 -2.99 -17.97 -7.26
C ALA A 163 -1.53 -17.98 -7.75
N ARG A 164 -0.73 -18.95 -7.33
CA ARG A 164 0.66 -19.13 -7.79
C ARG A 164 0.81 -19.44 -9.29
N LEU A 165 -0.28 -19.83 -9.98
CA LEU A 165 -0.29 -20.12 -11.42
C LEU A 165 -0.44 -18.86 -12.28
N PHE A 166 -0.66 -17.70 -11.65
CA PHE A 166 -0.78 -16.43 -12.34
C PHE A 166 0.58 -15.74 -12.48
N SER A 167 0.74 -14.94 -13.53
CA SER A 167 1.94 -14.10 -13.68
C SER A 167 1.99 -13.02 -12.59
N GLY A 168 3.20 -12.52 -12.31
CA GLY A 168 3.39 -11.47 -11.29
C GLY A 168 2.54 -10.22 -11.53
N GLY A 169 2.34 -9.80 -12.78
CA GLY A 169 1.44 -8.69 -13.12
C GLY A 169 -0.03 -9.00 -12.83
N ASN A 170 -0.50 -10.24 -13.04
CA ASN A 170 -1.86 -10.63 -12.71
C ASN A 170 -2.05 -10.81 -11.18
N ILE A 171 -1.04 -11.28 -10.46
CA ILE A 171 -1.05 -11.29 -8.99
C ILE A 171 -1.16 -9.86 -8.45
N GLN A 172 -0.43 -8.90 -9.02
CA GLN A 172 -0.54 -7.50 -8.63
C GLN A 172 -1.95 -6.95 -8.86
N LYS A 173 -2.54 -7.22 -10.03
CA LYS A 173 -3.92 -6.83 -10.34
C LYS A 173 -4.94 -7.44 -9.37
N MET A 174 -4.72 -8.69 -8.95
CA MET A 174 -5.54 -9.37 -7.93
C MET A 174 -5.45 -8.65 -6.57
N ILE A 175 -4.23 -8.29 -6.14
CA ILE A 175 -4.02 -7.54 -4.90
C ILE A 175 -4.70 -6.16 -4.99
N LEU A 176 -4.54 -5.45 -6.11
CA LEU A 176 -5.20 -4.16 -6.34
C LEU A 176 -6.72 -4.30 -6.29
N ALA A 177 -7.29 -5.32 -6.94
CA ALA A 177 -8.73 -5.58 -6.89
C ALA A 177 -9.20 -5.76 -5.44
N ARG A 178 -8.52 -6.61 -4.67
CA ARG A 178 -8.85 -6.83 -3.26
C ARG A 178 -8.80 -5.55 -2.44
N VAL A 179 -7.77 -4.72 -2.62
CA VAL A 179 -7.58 -3.49 -1.84
C VAL A 179 -8.57 -2.41 -2.24
N PHE A 180 -8.69 -2.08 -3.51
CA PHE A 180 -9.51 -0.94 -3.95
C PHE A 180 -11.02 -1.20 -3.81
N GLU A 181 -11.48 -2.44 -3.95
CA GLU A 181 -12.90 -2.78 -3.77
C GLU A 181 -13.39 -2.70 -2.30
N GLN A 182 -12.49 -2.48 -1.38
CA GLN A 182 -12.84 -2.20 0.01
C GLN A 182 -13.03 -0.71 0.30
N ASN A 183 -12.80 0.17 -0.69
CA ASN A 183 -12.84 1.62 -0.54
C ASN A 183 -12.07 2.09 0.71
N PRO A 184 -10.76 1.76 0.82
CA PRO A 184 -9.98 2.03 2.01
C PRO A 184 -9.85 3.54 2.25
N LYS A 185 -9.86 3.93 3.52
CA LYS A 185 -9.56 5.31 3.94
C LYS A 185 -8.06 5.62 3.81
N LEU A 186 -7.22 4.63 4.13
CA LEU A 186 -5.77 4.67 4.00
C LEU A 186 -5.29 3.53 3.11
N ILE A 187 -4.42 3.82 2.17
CA ILE A 187 -3.71 2.81 1.37
C ILE A 187 -2.23 2.86 1.74
N LEU A 188 -1.73 1.78 2.32
CA LEU A 188 -0.30 1.52 2.44
C LEU A 188 0.19 0.87 1.15
N ALA A 189 0.87 1.64 0.30
CA ALA A 189 1.45 1.17 -0.95
C ALA A 189 2.97 1.02 -0.78
N ASN A 190 3.44 -0.20 -0.48
CA ASN A 190 4.85 -0.49 -0.30
C ASN A 190 5.43 -1.09 -1.57
N GLN A 191 6.33 -0.37 -2.25
CA GLN A 191 6.97 -0.76 -3.52
C GLN A 191 5.95 -1.24 -4.59
N PRO A 192 4.85 -0.51 -4.83
CA PRO A 192 3.68 -1.05 -5.53
C PRO A 192 3.93 -1.42 -6.99
N THR A 193 4.97 -0.86 -7.62
CA THR A 193 5.33 -1.13 -9.03
C THR A 193 6.56 -1.99 -9.20
N ARG A 194 7.19 -2.45 -8.09
CA ARG A 194 8.44 -3.21 -8.15
C ARG A 194 8.30 -4.48 -8.98
N GLY A 195 9.21 -4.64 -9.96
CA GLY A 195 9.25 -5.82 -10.83
C GLY A 195 8.04 -5.99 -11.74
N LEU A 196 7.34 -4.90 -12.06
CA LEU A 196 6.29 -4.85 -13.06
C LEU A 196 6.82 -4.28 -14.37
N ASP A 197 6.19 -4.63 -15.48
CA ASP A 197 6.42 -3.97 -16.75
C ASP A 197 5.82 -2.54 -16.75
N MET A 198 6.15 -1.75 -17.78
CA MET A 198 5.72 -0.36 -17.90
C MET A 198 4.19 -0.22 -17.92
N GLY A 199 3.47 -1.15 -18.55
CA GLY A 199 2.02 -1.10 -18.65
C GLY A 199 1.34 -1.38 -17.31
N ALA A 200 1.79 -2.43 -16.60
CA ALA A 200 1.30 -2.77 -15.27
C ALA A 200 1.64 -1.66 -14.26
N SER A 201 2.84 -1.09 -14.31
CA SER A 201 3.24 0.04 -13.45
C SER A 201 2.37 1.28 -13.67
N ALA A 202 2.06 1.61 -14.93
CA ALA A 202 1.19 2.73 -15.25
C ALA A 202 -0.24 2.54 -14.71
N GLU A 203 -0.77 1.31 -14.77
CA GLU A 203 -2.09 0.99 -14.22
C GLU A 203 -2.11 1.10 -12.70
N VAL A 204 -1.08 0.62 -11.99
CA VAL A 204 -0.95 0.80 -10.54
C VAL A 204 -0.96 2.29 -10.16
N ARG A 205 -0.11 3.09 -10.85
CA ARG A 205 -0.01 4.54 -10.61
C ARG A 205 -1.34 5.24 -10.84
N ARG A 206 -2.01 4.92 -11.93
CA ARG A 206 -3.34 5.47 -12.25
C ARG A 206 -4.36 5.17 -11.14
N ARG A 207 -4.43 3.92 -10.67
CA ARG A 207 -5.36 3.53 -9.60
C ARG A 207 -5.07 4.20 -8.26
N LEU A 208 -3.80 4.40 -7.92
CA LEU A 208 -3.42 5.18 -6.74
C LEU A 208 -3.90 6.63 -6.85
N LEU A 209 -3.70 7.27 -8.02
CA LEU A 209 -4.19 8.63 -8.27
C LEU A 209 -5.71 8.72 -8.23
N ASP A 210 -6.42 7.73 -8.79
CA ASP A 210 -7.88 7.65 -8.73
C ASP A 210 -8.37 7.49 -7.28
N ALA A 211 -7.76 6.61 -6.48
CA ALA A 211 -8.12 6.43 -5.07
C ALA A 211 -7.89 7.71 -4.25
N ARG A 212 -6.76 8.41 -4.47
CA ARG A 212 -6.48 9.72 -3.88
C ARG A 212 -7.56 10.73 -4.24
N LYS A 213 -7.94 10.81 -5.52
CA LYS A 213 -9.00 11.72 -6.01
C LYS A 213 -10.35 11.42 -5.34
N ASN A 214 -10.61 10.15 -5.04
CA ASN A 214 -11.83 9.69 -4.37
C ASN A 214 -11.76 9.78 -2.83
N GLY A 215 -10.72 10.39 -2.27
CA GLY A 215 -10.67 10.70 -0.83
C GLY A 215 -9.73 9.84 0.00
N ALA A 216 -9.12 8.79 -0.55
CA ALA A 216 -8.18 8.00 0.19
C ALA A 216 -6.90 8.80 0.53
N ALA A 217 -6.38 8.60 1.74
CA ALA A 217 -4.99 8.91 2.06
C ALA A 217 -4.10 7.78 1.55
N ILE A 218 -2.94 8.10 0.99
CA ILE A 218 -2.00 7.09 0.50
C ILE A 218 -0.64 7.33 1.13
N LEU A 219 -0.11 6.31 1.79
CA LEU A 219 1.29 6.25 2.18
C LEU A 219 2.04 5.41 1.16
N LEU A 220 2.79 6.07 0.29
CA LEU A 220 3.59 5.47 -0.75
C LEU A 220 5.02 5.30 -0.26
N ILE A 221 5.47 4.09 -0.05
CA ILE A 221 6.88 3.77 0.27
C ILE A 221 7.53 3.25 -1.01
N SER A 222 8.56 3.93 -1.51
CA SER A 222 9.24 3.51 -2.73
C SER A 222 10.73 3.88 -2.72
N GLU A 223 11.56 2.97 -3.25
CA GLU A 223 12.97 3.20 -3.54
C GLU A 223 13.16 3.90 -4.90
N ASP A 224 12.14 3.83 -5.77
CA ASP A 224 12.11 4.54 -7.04
C ASP A 224 11.76 6.01 -6.82
N LEU A 225 12.80 6.85 -6.80
CA LEU A 225 12.63 8.29 -6.60
C LEU A 225 11.77 8.94 -7.71
N ASP A 226 11.79 8.42 -8.93
CA ASP A 226 10.96 8.94 -10.02
C ASP A 226 9.48 8.63 -9.75
N GLU A 227 9.17 7.48 -9.17
CA GLU A 227 7.82 7.14 -8.74
C GLU A 227 7.35 8.08 -7.61
N VAL A 228 8.18 8.27 -6.58
CA VAL A 228 7.86 9.18 -5.47
C VAL A 228 7.63 10.60 -5.97
N LEU A 229 8.52 11.12 -6.81
CA LEU A 229 8.40 12.46 -7.39
C LEU A 229 7.16 12.63 -8.27
N ALA A 230 6.80 11.61 -9.03
CA ALA A 230 5.65 11.66 -9.93
C ALA A 230 4.31 11.62 -9.21
N LEU A 231 4.19 10.84 -8.13
CA LEU A 231 2.91 10.57 -7.49
C LEU A 231 2.66 11.39 -6.22
N SER A 232 3.69 11.68 -5.43
CA SER A 232 3.50 12.22 -4.08
C SER A 232 3.16 13.71 -4.09
N ASP A 233 2.29 14.11 -3.18
CA ASP A 233 1.98 15.51 -2.89
C ASP A 233 3.04 16.10 -1.96
N ARG A 234 3.40 15.33 -0.93
CA ARG A 234 4.41 15.64 0.07
C ARG A 234 5.36 14.47 0.19
N ILE A 235 6.64 14.73 0.46
CA ILE A 235 7.69 13.71 0.51
C ILE A 235 8.40 13.79 1.85
N LEU A 236 8.57 12.62 2.47
CA LEU A 236 9.52 12.40 3.55
C LEU A 236 10.62 11.46 3.05
N VAL A 237 11.82 11.64 3.54
CA VAL A 237 12.93 10.71 3.34
C VAL A 237 13.12 9.89 4.60
N ILE A 238 13.25 8.58 4.47
CA ILE A 238 13.60 7.71 5.59
C ILE A 238 15.06 7.32 5.51
N HIS A 239 15.81 7.61 6.57
CA HIS A 239 17.22 7.25 6.70
C HIS A 239 17.54 6.85 8.14
N ASP A 240 18.16 5.67 8.32
CA ASP A 240 18.50 5.08 9.63
C ASP A 240 17.35 5.18 10.67
N GLY A 241 16.12 4.85 10.23
CA GLY A 241 14.93 4.85 11.09
C GLY A 241 14.32 6.21 11.41
N ASN A 242 14.81 7.28 10.77
CA ASN A 242 14.31 8.63 10.95
C ASN A 242 13.61 9.15 9.69
N LEU A 243 12.48 9.81 9.87
CA LEU A 243 11.72 10.47 8.81
C LEU A 243 12.11 11.94 8.74
N ILE A 244 12.57 12.39 7.59
CA ILE A 244 13.06 13.75 7.35
C ILE A 244 12.18 14.39 6.28
N PRO A 245 11.50 15.51 6.52
CA PRO A 245 10.75 16.20 5.48
C PRO A 245 11.66 16.65 4.33
N ALA A 246 11.26 16.37 3.10
CA ALA A 246 11.91 16.91 1.93
C ALA A 246 11.26 18.27 1.58
N GLU A 247 11.96 19.36 1.83
CA GLU A 247 11.48 20.73 1.53
C GLU A 247 11.52 21.06 0.03
N THR A 248 12.10 20.18 -0.76
CA THR A 248 12.32 20.34 -2.20
C THR A 248 11.85 19.13 -2.98
N ARG A 249 11.60 19.33 -4.27
CA ARG A 249 11.37 18.24 -5.23
C ARG A 249 12.59 18.03 -6.15
N ASP A 250 13.71 18.66 -5.84
CA ASP A 250 14.94 18.44 -6.57
C ASP A 250 15.49 17.03 -6.35
N ARG A 251 15.63 16.29 -7.43
CA ARG A 251 16.06 14.88 -7.40
C ARG A 251 17.42 14.69 -6.73
N ALA A 252 18.36 15.59 -6.99
CA ALA A 252 19.71 15.47 -6.44
C ALA A 252 19.71 15.71 -4.92
N GLN A 253 18.97 16.71 -4.47
CA GLN A 253 18.85 17.01 -3.03
C GLN A 253 18.15 15.88 -2.28
N ILE A 254 17.04 15.35 -2.80
CA ILE A 254 16.37 14.20 -2.16
C ILE A 254 17.30 12.97 -2.17
N GLY A 255 18.05 12.74 -3.26
CA GLY A 255 19.05 11.67 -3.33
C GLY A 255 20.13 11.78 -2.26
N LEU A 256 20.60 13.00 -1.96
CA LEU A 256 21.57 13.24 -0.87
C LEU A 256 20.94 12.96 0.50
N LEU A 257 19.69 13.36 0.76
CA LEU A 257 18.97 13.01 1.98
C LEU A 257 18.83 11.49 2.14
N MET A 258 18.47 10.77 1.06
CA MET A 258 18.37 9.31 1.06
C MET A 258 19.72 8.64 1.38
N ALA A 259 20.83 9.25 0.98
CA ALA A 259 22.18 8.76 1.26
C ALA A 259 22.69 9.16 2.66
N GLY A 260 21.93 9.96 3.43
CA GLY A 260 22.34 10.47 4.75
C GLY A 260 23.46 11.50 4.70
N THR A 261 23.67 12.14 3.56
CA THR A 261 24.78 13.11 3.34
C THR A 261 24.31 14.57 3.38
N ALA A 262 23.03 14.84 3.59
CA ALA A 262 22.53 16.18 3.78
C ALA A 262 22.76 16.63 5.23
N ALA A 263 23.51 17.68 5.39
CA ALA A 263 23.74 18.38 6.66
C ALA A 263 22.56 19.28 6.99
#